data_5610878c774825994a495da7c5072f27
#
_entry.id   5610878c774825994a495da7c5072f27
#
_cell.length_a   1.000
_cell.length_b   1.000
_cell.length_c   1.000
_cell.angle_alpha   90.00
_cell.angle_beta   90.00
_cell.angle_gamma   90.00
#
_symmetry.space_group_name_H-M   'P 1'
#
loop_
_entity.id
_entity.type
_entity.pdbx_description
1 polymer ?
#
loop_
_entity_poly.entity_id
_entity_poly.type
_entity_poly.pdbx_seq_one_letter_code
_entity_poly.pdbx_strand_id
1 'polypeptide(L)'
;MNFKIKTKNLMATSNDIRKGLCIEYSNDIFKVIEFLHVKPGKGPAFVRTKLKSVTNGKVLDNTFSAGHKIDEVKVITRKFQYLYDDENGFHFMNNEDFSQLYLNKEMIENSNLMKAGEEVTIILKEADETPLSAELPQSVYLEVVEADPGVKGNTATNALKNAIVETGARVMVPLFIEPGDKIKISTEDGSYLERVK
;
A
#
# COMPACT_ATOMS: atom_id res chain seq x y z
N MET A 1 4.34 -13.81 -37.37
CA MET A 1 5.53 -14.45 -36.78
C MET A 1 5.58 -14.05 -35.32
N ASN A 2 5.00 -14.92 -34.45
CA ASN A 2 4.89 -14.63 -33.01
C ASN A 2 6.21 -14.98 -32.34
N PHE A 3 7.03 -13.98 -32.00
CA PHE A 3 8.15 -14.16 -31.10
C PHE A 3 7.61 -14.34 -29.67
N LYS A 4 7.45 -15.59 -29.22
CA LYS A 4 7.36 -15.90 -27.81
C LYS A 4 8.72 -15.60 -27.17
N ILE A 5 8.83 -14.45 -26.52
CA ILE A 5 9.95 -14.17 -25.63
C ILE A 5 9.80 -15.14 -24.46
N LYS A 6 10.62 -16.21 -24.47
CA LYS A 6 10.81 -17.06 -23.30
C LYS A 6 11.48 -16.20 -22.24
N THR A 7 10.72 -15.62 -21.33
CA THR A 7 11.24 -15.10 -20.08
C THR A 7 11.92 -16.26 -19.35
N LYS A 8 13.24 -16.22 -19.28
CA LYS A 8 14.06 -17.14 -18.51
C LYS A 8 13.74 -16.84 -17.05
N ASN A 9 12.84 -17.64 -16.44
CA ASN A 9 12.67 -17.59 -15.00
C ASN A 9 14.04 -17.90 -14.38
N LEU A 10 14.72 -16.89 -13.88
CA LEU A 10 15.88 -17.09 -13.03
C LEU A 10 15.34 -17.81 -11.79
N MET A 11 15.71 -19.09 -11.62
CA MET A 11 15.43 -19.81 -10.39
C MET A 11 16.29 -19.19 -9.29
N ALA A 12 15.73 -18.25 -8.55
CA ALA A 12 16.34 -17.69 -7.37
C ALA A 12 16.26 -18.71 -6.22
N THR A 13 17.17 -18.61 -5.28
CA THR A 13 17.19 -19.43 -4.08
C THR A 13 17.08 -18.55 -2.84
N SER A 14 16.83 -19.15 -1.68
CA SER A 14 16.82 -18.42 -0.42
C SER A 14 18.11 -17.64 -0.12
N ASN A 15 19.22 -18.00 -0.78
CA ASN A 15 20.48 -17.26 -0.65
C ASN A 15 20.45 -15.90 -1.37
N ASP A 16 19.55 -15.73 -2.34
CA ASP A 16 19.39 -14.51 -3.14
C ASP A 16 18.39 -13.54 -2.50
N ILE A 17 17.80 -13.91 -1.36
CA ILE A 17 16.84 -13.08 -0.63
C ILE A 17 17.51 -11.78 -0.19
N ARG A 18 16.85 -10.66 -0.54
CA ARG A 18 17.23 -9.31 -0.16
C ARG A 18 15.98 -8.46 0.12
N LYS A 19 16.13 -7.39 0.86
CA LYS A 19 15.04 -6.45 1.11
C LYS A 19 14.54 -5.87 -0.22
N GLY A 20 13.22 -5.86 -0.39
CA GLY A 20 12.54 -5.37 -1.60
C GLY A 20 12.31 -6.42 -2.68
N LEU A 21 12.90 -7.64 -2.56
CA LEU A 21 12.63 -8.73 -3.47
C LEU A 21 11.16 -9.15 -3.36
N CYS A 22 10.47 -9.28 -4.50
CA CYS A 22 9.13 -9.84 -4.55
C CYS A 22 9.21 -11.31 -4.96
N ILE A 23 8.47 -12.16 -4.24
CA ILE A 23 8.42 -13.60 -4.44
C ILE A 23 6.97 -14.08 -4.47
N GLU A 24 6.69 -15.09 -5.28
CA GLU A 24 5.42 -15.82 -5.20
C GLU A 24 5.50 -16.82 -4.04
N TYR A 25 4.56 -16.74 -3.11
CA TYR A 25 4.47 -17.61 -1.95
C TYR A 25 3.01 -17.79 -1.53
N SER A 26 2.57 -19.05 -1.31
CA SER A 26 1.18 -19.37 -0.89
C SER A 26 0.09 -18.73 -1.77
N ASN A 27 0.27 -18.76 -3.10
CA ASN A 27 -0.64 -18.18 -4.10
C ASN A 27 -0.83 -16.66 -4.00
N ASP A 28 0.14 -15.95 -3.42
CA ASP A 28 0.16 -14.50 -3.34
C ASP A 28 1.56 -13.97 -3.61
N ILE A 29 1.68 -12.67 -3.90
CA ILE A 29 2.97 -12.02 -4.12
C ILE A 29 3.37 -11.28 -2.86
N PHE A 30 4.54 -11.62 -2.34
CA PHE A 30 5.10 -11.03 -1.12
C PHE A 30 6.37 -10.26 -1.41
N LYS A 31 6.48 -9.07 -0.85
CA LYS A 31 7.71 -8.27 -0.79
C LYS A 31 8.47 -8.59 0.49
N VAL A 32 9.73 -8.91 0.38
CA VAL A 32 10.62 -9.10 1.54
C VAL A 32 10.89 -7.73 2.19
N ILE A 33 10.39 -7.53 3.40
CA ILE A 33 10.61 -6.29 4.15
C ILE A 33 11.79 -6.40 5.12
N GLU A 34 12.02 -7.60 5.70
CA GLU A 34 13.17 -7.90 6.54
C GLU A 34 13.68 -9.31 6.24
N PHE A 35 14.98 -9.55 6.40
CA PHE A 35 15.56 -10.88 6.28
C PHE A 35 16.80 -11.01 7.17
N LEU A 36 17.08 -12.26 7.58
CA LEU A 36 18.26 -12.60 8.36
C LEU A 36 18.78 -13.99 7.94
N HIS A 37 20.02 -14.04 7.42
CA HIS A 37 20.70 -15.30 7.18
C HIS A 37 21.28 -15.83 8.48
N VAL A 38 20.88 -17.03 8.86
CA VAL A 38 21.33 -17.70 10.08
C VAL A 38 22.14 -18.94 9.72
N LYS A 39 23.39 -19.00 10.21
CA LYS A 39 24.27 -20.16 10.14
C LYS A 39 24.51 -20.65 11.56
N PRO A 40 23.67 -21.56 12.09
CA PRO A 40 23.86 -22.09 13.45
C PRO A 40 25.14 -22.92 13.52
N GLY A 41 25.80 -22.91 14.67
CA GLY A 41 27.00 -23.73 14.87
C GLY A 41 26.75 -25.25 14.77
N LYS A 42 25.49 -25.66 14.98
CA LYS A 42 25.01 -27.04 14.75
C LYS A 42 23.66 -26.95 14.01
N GLY A 43 23.54 -27.66 12.89
CA GLY A 43 22.33 -27.72 12.06
C GLY A 43 22.44 -26.97 10.73
N PRO A 44 21.44 -27.13 9.85
CA PRO A 44 21.40 -26.49 8.54
C PRO A 44 21.22 -25.01 8.63
N ALA A 45 21.82 -24.25 7.72
CA ALA A 45 21.60 -22.83 7.57
C ALA A 45 20.17 -22.53 7.07
N PHE A 46 19.64 -21.37 7.45
CA PHE A 46 18.31 -20.92 7.04
C PHE A 46 18.23 -19.40 6.92
N VAL A 47 17.19 -18.91 6.27
CA VAL A 47 16.90 -17.49 6.12
C VAL A 47 15.55 -17.21 6.77
N ARG A 48 15.54 -16.41 7.83
CA ARG A 48 14.31 -15.83 8.38
C ARG A 48 13.90 -14.63 7.55
N THR A 49 12.63 -14.54 7.23
CA THR A 49 12.09 -13.42 6.45
C THR A 49 10.82 -12.89 7.08
N LYS A 50 10.64 -11.58 6.98
CA LYS A 50 9.35 -10.93 7.18
C LYS A 50 8.84 -10.51 5.80
N LEU A 51 7.68 -11.00 5.44
CA LEU A 51 7.08 -10.86 4.13
C LEU A 51 5.82 -10.01 4.23
N LYS A 52 5.70 -8.95 3.42
CA LYS A 52 4.47 -8.15 3.29
C LYS A 52 3.80 -8.52 1.97
N SER A 53 2.54 -8.96 2.02
CA SER A 53 1.75 -9.19 0.81
C SER A 53 1.63 -7.90 0.01
N VAL A 54 1.86 -7.98 -1.29
CA VAL A 54 1.70 -6.84 -2.21
C VAL A 54 0.23 -6.58 -2.49
N THR A 55 -0.60 -7.61 -2.44
CA THR A 55 -2.03 -7.52 -2.81
C THR A 55 -2.93 -7.04 -1.68
N ASN A 56 -2.61 -7.35 -0.42
CA ASN A 56 -3.49 -7.07 0.73
C ASN A 56 -2.78 -6.52 1.97
N GLY A 57 -1.49 -6.21 1.86
CA GLY A 57 -0.70 -5.59 2.93
C GLY A 57 -0.38 -6.48 4.14
N LYS A 58 -0.93 -7.68 4.25
CA LYS A 58 -0.69 -8.59 5.38
C LYS A 58 0.79 -8.95 5.53
N VAL A 59 1.26 -8.92 6.76
CA VAL A 59 2.65 -9.27 7.09
C VAL A 59 2.68 -10.64 7.73
N LEU A 60 3.62 -11.48 7.29
CA LEU A 60 3.88 -12.79 7.88
C LEU A 60 5.38 -13.03 8.03
N ASP A 61 5.74 -13.83 9.04
CA ASP A 61 7.09 -14.35 9.21
C ASP A 61 7.20 -15.72 8.56
N ASN A 62 8.27 -15.92 7.79
CA ASN A 62 8.57 -17.22 7.19
C ASN A 62 10.07 -17.55 7.29
N THR A 63 10.39 -18.84 7.33
CA THR A 63 11.77 -19.32 7.37
C THR A 63 12.01 -20.29 6.22
N PHE A 64 12.93 -19.93 5.35
CA PHE A 64 13.37 -20.78 4.25
C PHE A 64 14.65 -21.52 4.62
N SER A 65 14.73 -22.83 4.33
CA SER A 65 15.99 -23.55 4.40
C SER A 65 17.00 -22.97 3.41
N ALA A 66 18.29 -23.03 3.72
CA ALA A 66 19.32 -22.58 2.79
C ALA A 66 19.23 -23.34 1.46
N GLY A 67 19.29 -22.62 0.35
CA GLY A 67 19.16 -23.20 -1.00
C GLY A 67 17.72 -23.55 -1.41
N HIS A 68 16.71 -23.23 -0.61
CA HIS A 68 15.30 -23.37 -1.02
C HIS A 68 15.03 -22.56 -2.27
N LYS A 69 14.39 -23.17 -3.27
CA LYS A 69 14.00 -22.48 -4.50
C LYS A 69 12.88 -21.50 -4.22
N ILE A 70 13.02 -20.28 -4.72
CA ILE A 70 12.00 -19.24 -4.66
C ILE A 70 11.64 -18.76 -6.06
N ASP A 71 10.38 -18.46 -6.26
CA ASP A 71 9.88 -17.89 -7.52
C ASP A 71 9.89 -16.38 -7.39
N GLU A 72 10.91 -15.74 -8.00
CA GLU A 72 11.03 -14.28 -8.04
C GLU A 72 9.99 -13.70 -8.98
N VAL A 73 9.26 -12.71 -8.50
CA VAL A 73 8.30 -11.91 -9.28
C VAL A 73 8.85 -10.52 -9.46
N LYS A 74 9.03 -10.11 -10.71
CA LYS A 74 9.38 -8.73 -11.02
C LYS A 74 8.12 -7.89 -11.05
N VAL A 75 8.18 -6.77 -10.35
CA VAL A 75 7.12 -5.76 -10.30
C VAL A 75 7.63 -4.43 -10.84
N ILE A 76 6.74 -3.71 -11.50
CA ILE A 76 6.95 -2.34 -11.95
C ILE A 76 5.91 -1.44 -11.32
N THR A 77 6.20 -0.16 -11.22
CA THR A 77 5.28 0.84 -10.70
C THR A 77 5.00 1.88 -11.76
N ARG A 78 3.75 2.30 -11.88
CA ARG A 78 3.35 3.41 -12.74
C ARG A 78 2.39 4.34 -12.01
N LYS A 79 2.33 5.59 -12.45
CA LYS A 79 1.46 6.62 -11.88
C LYS A 79 0.15 6.65 -12.63
N PHE A 80 -0.92 6.60 -11.86
CA PHE A 80 -2.30 6.65 -12.34
C PHE A 80 -3.05 7.72 -11.58
N GLN A 81 -4.07 8.27 -12.21
CA GLN A 81 -5.03 9.17 -11.58
C GLN A 81 -6.26 8.37 -11.16
N TYR A 82 -6.67 8.49 -9.91
CA TYR A 82 -7.95 7.95 -9.44
C TYR A 82 -9.10 8.74 -10.06
N LEU A 83 -10.08 8.05 -10.65
CA LEU A 83 -11.24 8.66 -11.30
C LEU A 83 -12.47 8.61 -10.39
N TYR A 84 -12.95 7.43 -10.10
CA TYR A 84 -14.15 7.16 -9.31
C TYR A 84 -14.17 5.69 -8.84
N ASP A 85 -15.12 5.35 -7.97
CA ASP A 85 -15.41 3.97 -7.60
C ASP A 85 -16.85 3.58 -7.99
N ASP A 86 -17.06 2.28 -8.19
CA ASP A 86 -18.34 1.66 -8.44
C ASP A 86 -18.45 0.30 -7.71
N GLU A 87 -19.45 -0.51 -8.09
CA GLU A 87 -19.66 -1.84 -7.52
C GLU A 87 -18.50 -2.80 -7.78
N ASN A 88 -17.74 -2.60 -8.89
CA ASN A 88 -16.62 -3.44 -9.28
C ASN A 88 -15.32 -3.05 -8.58
N GLY A 89 -15.18 -1.81 -8.11
CA GLY A 89 -14.00 -1.30 -7.43
C GLY A 89 -13.63 0.12 -7.79
N PHE A 90 -12.35 0.44 -7.70
CA PHE A 90 -11.78 1.75 -7.98
C PHE A 90 -11.23 1.82 -9.40
N HIS A 91 -11.60 2.86 -10.14
CA HIS A 91 -11.19 3.09 -11.53
C HIS A 91 -10.05 4.10 -11.59
N PHE A 92 -9.04 3.78 -12.39
CA PHE A 92 -7.83 4.58 -12.56
C PHE A 92 -7.52 4.78 -14.02
N MET A 93 -6.89 5.91 -14.34
CA MET A 93 -6.39 6.25 -15.66
C MET A 93 -4.88 6.45 -15.61
N ASN A 94 -4.16 5.80 -16.50
CA ASN A 94 -2.73 5.99 -16.65
C ASN A 94 -2.43 7.42 -17.16
N ASN A 95 -1.50 8.09 -16.52
CA ASN A 95 -1.15 9.48 -16.87
C ASN A 95 -0.35 9.59 -18.17
N GLU A 96 0.21 8.47 -18.69
CA GLU A 96 1.06 8.46 -19.89
C GLU A 96 0.26 8.17 -21.17
N ASP A 97 -0.57 7.11 -21.15
CA ASP A 97 -1.24 6.59 -22.34
C ASP A 97 -2.77 6.65 -22.24
N PHE A 98 -3.31 7.16 -21.12
CA PHE A 98 -4.75 7.30 -20.82
C PHE A 98 -5.52 5.97 -20.78
N SER A 99 -4.82 4.85 -20.75
CA SER A 99 -5.44 3.55 -20.53
C SER A 99 -6.08 3.49 -19.16
N GLN A 100 -7.21 2.77 -19.05
CA GLN A 100 -7.94 2.63 -17.81
C GLN A 100 -7.82 1.21 -17.28
N LEU A 101 -7.76 1.10 -15.96
CA LEU A 101 -7.85 -0.17 -15.24
C LEU A 101 -8.69 0.01 -13.97
N TYR A 102 -9.12 -1.10 -13.40
CA TYR A 102 -9.79 -1.09 -12.10
C TYR A 102 -9.07 -2.03 -11.11
N LEU A 103 -9.18 -1.70 -9.83
CA LEU A 103 -8.69 -2.49 -8.71
C LEU A 103 -9.82 -2.78 -7.74
N ASN A 104 -9.85 -3.98 -7.21
CA ASN A 104 -10.75 -4.33 -6.13
C ASN A 104 -10.44 -3.52 -4.86
N LYS A 105 -11.46 -3.24 -4.05
CA LYS A 105 -11.32 -2.44 -2.82
C LYS A 105 -10.28 -3.01 -1.85
N GLU A 106 -10.11 -4.31 -1.81
CA GLU A 106 -9.16 -5.01 -0.94
C GLU A 106 -7.69 -4.81 -1.33
N MET A 107 -7.43 -4.35 -2.56
CA MET A 107 -6.08 -4.12 -3.09
C MET A 107 -5.51 -2.75 -2.73
N ILE A 108 -6.26 -1.92 -2.00
CA ILE A 108 -5.89 -0.54 -1.69
C ILE A 108 -6.08 -0.28 -0.21
N GLU A 109 -4.97 -0.14 0.53
CA GLU A 109 -5.02 0.26 1.94
C GLU A 109 -5.50 1.71 2.06
N ASN A 110 -6.38 1.98 3.03
CA ASN A 110 -6.93 3.32 3.31
C ASN A 110 -7.57 4.02 2.09
N SER A 111 -8.21 3.22 1.22
CA SER A 111 -8.87 3.71 0.01
C SER A 111 -9.95 4.77 0.28
N ASN A 112 -10.51 4.81 1.49
CA ASN A 112 -11.47 5.83 1.94
C ASN A 112 -10.87 7.23 2.04
N LEU A 113 -9.54 7.38 1.93
CA LEU A 113 -8.85 8.66 1.88
C LEU A 113 -8.61 9.15 0.45
N MET A 114 -8.91 8.35 -0.58
CA MET A 114 -8.72 8.76 -1.97
C MET A 114 -9.78 9.76 -2.40
N LYS A 115 -9.33 10.81 -3.05
CA LYS A 115 -10.16 11.82 -3.71
C LYS A 115 -10.02 11.70 -5.23
N ALA A 116 -11.12 11.88 -5.97
CA ALA A 116 -11.09 11.93 -7.43
C ALA A 116 -10.05 12.96 -7.93
N GLY A 117 -9.22 12.53 -8.90
CA GLY A 117 -8.12 13.32 -9.40
C GLY A 117 -6.78 13.11 -8.67
N GLU A 118 -6.76 12.36 -7.55
CA GLU A 118 -5.53 12.07 -6.81
C GLU A 118 -4.61 11.15 -7.63
N GLU A 119 -3.30 11.43 -7.59
CA GLU A 119 -2.29 10.58 -8.20
C GLU A 119 -1.91 9.45 -7.25
N VAL A 120 -2.01 8.21 -7.72
CA VAL A 120 -1.61 7.01 -6.99
C VAL A 120 -0.53 6.25 -7.75
N THR A 121 0.22 5.43 -7.03
CA THR A 121 1.22 4.54 -7.64
C THR A 121 0.64 3.13 -7.70
N ILE A 122 0.40 2.62 -8.91
CA ILE A 122 -0.06 1.23 -9.10
C ILE A 122 1.15 0.31 -9.28
N ILE A 123 1.14 -0.78 -8.52
CA ILE A 123 2.13 -1.86 -8.63
C ILE A 123 1.57 -2.89 -9.60
N LEU A 124 2.36 -3.17 -10.65
CA LEU A 124 2.02 -4.10 -11.72
C LEU A 124 3.04 -5.23 -11.76
N LYS A 125 2.60 -6.42 -12.14
CA LYS A 125 3.51 -7.52 -12.46
C LYS A 125 4.17 -7.24 -13.81
N GLU A 126 5.52 -7.27 -13.88
CA GLU A 126 6.26 -6.90 -15.10
C GLU A 126 5.90 -7.81 -16.30
N ALA A 127 5.61 -9.08 -16.06
CA ALA A 127 5.46 -10.08 -17.12
C ALA A 127 4.22 -9.89 -18.00
N ASP A 128 3.12 -9.40 -17.44
CA ASP A 128 1.81 -9.31 -18.08
C ASP A 128 1.05 -8.02 -17.72
N GLU A 129 1.70 -7.12 -17.00
CA GLU A 129 1.14 -5.85 -16.50
C GLU A 129 -0.13 -6.03 -15.65
N THR A 130 -0.33 -7.21 -15.07
CA THR A 130 -1.43 -7.46 -14.14
C THR A 130 -1.31 -6.54 -12.92
N PRO A 131 -2.35 -5.74 -12.60
CA PRO A 131 -2.31 -4.88 -11.43
C PRO A 131 -2.41 -5.71 -10.15
N LEU A 132 -1.58 -5.38 -9.16
CA LEU A 132 -1.46 -6.09 -7.89
C LEU A 132 -2.01 -5.27 -6.72
N SER A 133 -1.71 -3.98 -6.68
CA SER A 133 -2.18 -3.05 -5.65
C SER A 133 -1.97 -1.61 -6.07
N ALA A 134 -2.55 -0.67 -5.32
CA ALA A 134 -2.24 0.75 -5.43
C ALA A 134 -1.75 1.29 -4.08
N GLU A 135 -0.73 2.13 -4.14
CA GLU A 135 -0.18 2.87 -3.02
C GLU A 135 -0.58 4.34 -3.16
N LEU A 136 -1.23 4.89 -2.12
CA LEU A 136 -1.52 6.30 -2.04
C LEU A 136 -0.23 7.10 -1.80
N PRO A 137 -0.19 8.42 -2.10
CA PRO A 137 0.89 9.29 -1.64
C PRO A 137 0.97 9.26 -0.11
N GLN A 138 2.12 9.54 0.48
CA GLN A 138 2.32 9.46 1.95
C GLN A 138 1.30 10.29 2.76
N SER A 139 0.74 11.31 2.16
CA SER A 139 -0.29 12.15 2.76
C SER A 139 -1.23 12.70 1.72
N VAL A 140 -2.47 12.96 2.10
CA VAL A 140 -3.50 13.59 1.28
C VAL A 140 -4.03 14.86 1.95
N TYR A 141 -4.62 15.73 1.13
CA TYR A 141 -5.18 17.00 1.56
C TYR A 141 -6.70 16.98 1.37
N LEU A 142 -7.45 16.89 2.47
CA LEU A 142 -8.89 16.75 2.44
C LEU A 142 -9.56 17.87 3.24
N GLU A 143 -10.74 18.31 2.79
CA GLU A 143 -11.57 19.28 3.48
C GLU A 143 -12.44 18.58 4.53
N VAL A 144 -12.53 19.17 5.72
CA VAL A 144 -13.42 18.72 6.78
C VAL A 144 -14.84 19.17 6.46
N VAL A 145 -15.78 18.23 6.33
CA VAL A 145 -17.20 18.53 6.06
C VAL A 145 -18.05 18.55 7.32
N GLU A 146 -17.69 17.72 8.31
CA GLU A 146 -18.33 17.67 9.62
C GLU A 146 -17.29 17.49 10.72
N ALA A 147 -17.53 18.05 11.89
CA ALA A 147 -16.71 17.85 13.07
C ALA A 147 -17.57 17.86 14.33
N ASP A 148 -17.29 16.98 15.27
CA ASP A 148 -17.93 16.96 16.58
C ASP A 148 -17.69 18.31 17.31
N PRO A 149 -18.65 18.77 18.15
CA PRO A 149 -18.41 19.95 18.96
C PRO A 149 -17.22 19.73 19.92
N GLY A 150 -16.31 20.69 19.94
CA GLY A 150 -15.16 20.67 20.84
C GLY A 150 -15.59 20.92 22.30
N VAL A 151 -15.98 19.89 23.02
CA VAL A 151 -16.35 20.03 24.43
C VAL A 151 -15.09 20.24 25.27
N LYS A 152 -14.91 21.43 25.79
CA LYS A 152 -13.86 21.74 26.77
C LYS A 152 -14.25 21.13 28.13
N GLY A 153 -14.02 19.84 28.28
CA GLY A 153 -14.22 19.12 29.54
C GLY A 153 -13.04 18.18 29.78
N ASN A 154 -12.18 18.61 30.64
CA ASN A 154 -10.94 17.99 31.11
C ASN A 154 -9.65 18.45 30.42
N THR A 155 -8.73 18.86 31.23
CA THR A 155 -7.37 19.41 31.03
C THR A 155 -6.37 18.44 30.38
N ALA A 156 -6.77 17.67 29.37
CA ALA A 156 -5.83 16.87 28.59
C ALA A 156 -5.26 17.70 27.46
N THR A 157 -3.97 17.92 27.47
CA THR A 157 -3.18 18.74 26.55
C THR A 157 -3.25 18.29 25.08
N ASN A 158 -3.93 17.17 24.75
CA ASN A 158 -4.06 16.60 23.41
C ASN A 158 -5.47 16.03 23.16
N ALA A 159 -6.52 16.75 23.53
CA ALA A 159 -7.88 16.30 23.28
C ALA A 159 -8.17 16.32 21.76
N LEU A 160 -8.66 15.20 21.26
CA LEU A 160 -9.07 15.03 19.87
C LEU A 160 -10.60 14.90 19.80
N LYS A 161 -11.16 15.25 18.63
CA LYS A 161 -12.56 15.04 18.27
C LYS A 161 -12.68 14.32 16.95
N ASN A 162 -13.83 13.68 16.67
CA ASN A 162 -14.06 13.10 15.37
C ASN A 162 -14.38 14.20 14.35
N ALA A 163 -13.88 14.00 13.14
CA ALA A 163 -14.25 14.79 11.97
C ALA A 163 -14.50 13.84 10.80
N ILE A 164 -15.38 14.26 9.90
CA ILE A 164 -15.64 13.62 8.62
C ILE A 164 -15.07 14.51 7.54
N VAL A 165 -14.27 13.94 6.65
CA VAL A 165 -13.68 14.66 5.51
C VAL A 165 -14.51 14.43 4.24
N GLU A 166 -14.25 15.23 3.19
CA GLU A 166 -14.99 15.23 1.93
C GLU A 166 -15.13 13.86 1.24
N THR A 167 -14.23 12.92 1.52
CA THR A 167 -14.29 11.54 1.03
C THR A 167 -15.20 10.63 1.88
N GLY A 168 -15.77 11.14 2.97
CA GLY A 168 -16.56 10.38 3.94
C GLY A 168 -15.73 9.65 5.00
N ALA A 169 -14.40 9.74 4.95
CA ALA A 169 -13.53 9.13 5.96
C ALA A 169 -13.64 9.85 7.30
N ARG A 170 -13.57 9.05 8.39
CA ARG A 170 -13.52 9.58 9.77
C ARG A 170 -12.08 9.72 10.20
N VAL A 171 -11.73 10.88 10.73
CA VAL A 171 -10.39 11.23 11.19
C VAL A 171 -10.46 11.86 12.58
N MET A 172 -9.54 11.47 13.46
CA MET A 172 -9.37 12.12 14.76
C MET A 172 -8.54 13.38 14.59
N VAL A 173 -9.12 14.55 14.94
CA VAL A 173 -8.49 15.86 14.75
C VAL A 173 -8.44 16.63 16.06
N PRO A 174 -7.51 17.62 16.22
CA PRO A 174 -7.51 18.54 17.34
C PRO A 174 -8.81 19.32 17.47
N LEU A 175 -9.17 19.73 18.69
CA LEU A 175 -10.44 20.42 18.99
C LEU A 175 -10.66 21.72 18.21
N PHE A 176 -9.59 22.37 17.75
CA PHE A 176 -9.66 23.64 17.00
C PHE A 176 -9.98 23.50 15.51
N ILE A 177 -10.04 22.27 15.00
CA ILE A 177 -10.40 22.01 13.60
C ILE A 177 -11.92 22.14 13.45
N GLU A 178 -12.36 22.90 12.46
CA GLU A 178 -13.77 23.18 12.18
C GLU A 178 -14.15 22.75 10.75
N PRO A 179 -15.44 22.56 10.44
CA PRO A 179 -15.89 22.34 9.08
C PRO A 179 -15.42 23.46 8.15
N GLY A 180 -14.95 23.12 6.95
CA GLY A 180 -14.31 24.00 5.98
C GLY A 180 -12.78 24.09 6.11
N ASP A 181 -12.20 23.59 7.21
CA ASP A 181 -10.74 23.52 7.32
C ASP A 181 -10.20 22.45 6.36
N LYS A 182 -9.11 22.76 5.66
CA LYS A 182 -8.34 21.81 4.87
C LYS A 182 -7.23 21.20 5.74
N ILE A 183 -7.21 19.90 5.83
CA ILE A 183 -6.25 19.18 6.68
C ILE A 183 -5.40 18.20 5.84
N LYS A 184 -4.19 17.98 6.30
CA LYS A 184 -3.27 16.97 5.79
C LYS A 184 -3.36 15.72 6.67
N ILE A 185 -3.54 14.59 6.03
CA ILE A 185 -3.76 13.29 6.67
C ILE A 185 -2.68 12.32 6.19
N SER A 186 -2.08 11.57 7.10
CA SER A 186 -1.20 10.45 6.77
C SER A 186 -2.03 9.33 6.13
N THR A 187 -1.59 8.81 5.01
CA THR A 187 -2.28 7.70 4.34
C THR A 187 -1.87 6.33 4.90
N GLU A 188 -0.82 6.28 5.72
CA GLU A 188 -0.36 5.04 6.35
C GLU A 188 -1.30 4.58 7.46
N ASP A 189 -1.76 5.52 8.30
CA ASP A 189 -2.55 5.23 9.50
C ASP A 189 -3.84 6.06 9.63
N GLY A 190 -4.13 6.96 8.67
CA GLY A 190 -5.29 7.85 8.69
C GLY A 190 -5.19 8.98 9.73
N SER A 191 -4.02 9.25 10.29
CA SER A 191 -3.83 10.27 11.33
C SER A 191 -3.76 11.68 10.76
N TYR A 192 -4.31 12.63 11.52
CA TYR A 192 -4.14 14.07 11.25
C TYR A 192 -2.68 14.47 11.41
N LEU A 193 -2.14 15.20 10.44
CA LEU A 193 -0.78 15.74 10.49
C LEU A 193 -0.77 17.24 10.77
N GLU A 194 -1.47 18.02 9.96
CA GLU A 194 -1.50 19.49 10.08
C GLU A 194 -2.74 20.10 9.40
N ARG A 195 -3.08 21.34 9.81
CA ARG A 195 -4.04 22.16 9.11
C ARG A 195 -3.33 22.98 8.02
N VAL A 196 -3.87 22.94 6.82
CA VAL A 196 -3.37 23.72 5.68
C VAL A 196 -4.02 25.12 5.74
N LYS A 197 -3.21 26.15 5.59
CA LYS A 197 -3.66 27.54 5.56
C LYS A 197 -4.02 27.95 4.14
#